data_ef9b77a9aa4199fd42c60cad02c835c0
#
_entry.id   ef9b77a9aa4199fd42c60cad02c835c0
#
_cell.length_a   1.000
_cell.length_b   1.000
_cell.length_c   1.000
_cell.angle_alpha   90.00
_cell.angle_beta   90.00
_cell.angle_gamma   90.00
#
_symmetry.space_group_name_H-M   'P 1'
#
loop_
_entity.id
_entity.type
_entity.pdbx_description
1 polymer ?
#
loop_
_entity_poly.entity_id
_entity_poly.type
_entity_poly.pdbx_seq_one_letter_code
_entity_poly.pdbx_strand_id
1 'polypeptide(L)'
;SISKLKKFKTNFSDKDVIRIKNIEKKTNHDVKAVEYFIRDYFKKDKNLTKYINLIHFGLTSEDVNSLAYAVMIENGNKILIKKVSKLITQLNKMSSKWKNITFLSRTHGQAASPSTLGKEIKVISKRLSREIETFKKIKGLAKFSGATGNYHTFNMVDSSINWQKASKRFINSFGIQQNKVTTQIEPHDW
;
A
#
# COMPACT_ATOMS: atom_id res chain seq x y z
N SER A 1 -25.94 12.61 2.13
CA SER A 1 -25.31 11.32 2.50
C SER A 1 -23.81 11.27 2.29
N ILE A 2 -23.27 11.76 1.16
CA ILE A 2 -21.82 11.75 0.87
C ILE A 2 -21.01 12.50 1.93
N SER A 3 -21.47 13.66 2.41
CA SER A 3 -20.79 14.42 3.46
C SER A 3 -20.70 13.64 4.78
N LYS A 4 -21.74 12.88 5.12
CA LYS A 4 -21.73 12.01 6.31
C LYS A 4 -20.74 10.86 6.19
N LEU A 5 -20.60 10.24 5.00
CA LEU A 5 -19.60 9.20 4.74
C LEU A 5 -18.18 9.76 4.82
N LYS A 6 -17.94 10.96 4.28
CA LYS A 6 -16.65 11.64 4.44
C LYS A 6 -16.32 11.89 5.92
N LYS A 7 -17.29 12.39 6.69
CA LYS A 7 -17.15 12.61 8.14
C LYS A 7 -16.90 11.29 8.89
N PHE A 8 -17.59 10.21 8.53
CA PHE A 8 -17.34 8.88 9.10
C PHE A 8 -15.89 8.45 8.90
N LYS A 9 -15.36 8.57 7.67
CA LYS A 9 -13.97 8.25 7.36
C LYS A 9 -12.97 9.08 8.18
N THR A 10 -13.20 10.40 8.32
CA THR A 10 -12.28 11.29 9.04
C THR A 10 -12.32 11.12 10.56
N ASN A 11 -13.44 10.64 11.10
CA ASN A 11 -13.62 10.44 12.54
C ASN A 11 -13.25 9.02 13.00
N PHE A 12 -12.73 8.17 12.08
CA PHE A 12 -12.28 6.83 12.42
C PHE A 12 -11.11 6.89 13.41
N SER A 13 -11.21 6.11 14.50
CA SER A 13 -10.32 6.19 15.66
C SER A 13 -9.86 4.81 16.13
N ASP A 14 -8.88 4.78 17.04
CA ASP A 14 -8.41 3.54 17.67
C ASP A 14 -9.52 2.77 18.39
N LYS A 15 -10.53 3.47 18.93
CA LYS A 15 -11.71 2.82 19.53
C LYS A 15 -12.50 2.03 18.50
N ASP A 16 -12.57 2.52 17.27
CA ASP A 16 -13.25 1.83 16.16
C ASP A 16 -12.45 0.61 15.72
N VAL A 17 -11.10 0.70 15.70
CA VAL A 17 -10.22 -0.45 15.46
C VAL A 17 -10.48 -1.56 16.49
N ILE A 18 -10.49 -1.21 17.79
CA ILE A 18 -10.77 -2.18 18.87
C ILE A 18 -12.14 -2.82 18.69
N ARG A 19 -13.16 -2.03 18.32
CA ARG A 19 -14.51 -2.53 18.07
C ARG A 19 -14.54 -3.51 16.89
N ILE A 20 -13.88 -3.18 15.77
CA ILE A 20 -13.75 -4.08 14.61
C ILE A 20 -13.05 -5.38 15.03
N LYS A 21 -11.94 -5.30 15.78
CA LYS A 21 -11.22 -6.48 16.26
C LYS A 21 -12.06 -7.36 17.20
N ASN A 22 -12.95 -6.79 17.99
CA ASN A 22 -13.89 -7.55 18.82
C ASN A 22 -14.98 -8.24 17.97
N ILE A 23 -15.40 -7.65 16.86
CA ILE A 23 -16.30 -8.30 15.91
C ILE A 23 -15.56 -9.44 15.19
N GLU A 24 -14.32 -9.20 14.76
CA GLU A 24 -13.48 -10.17 14.06
C GLU A 24 -13.25 -11.44 14.90
N LYS A 25 -13.03 -11.30 16.21
CA LYS A 25 -12.94 -12.45 17.14
C LYS A 25 -14.17 -13.37 17.11
N LYS A 26 -15.34 -12.83 16.78
CA LYS A 26 -16.59 -13.61 16.69
C LYS A 26 -16.84 -14.16 15.28
N THR A 27 -16.43 -13.44 14.26
CA THR A 27 -16.68 -13.78 12.86
C THR A 27 -15.59 -14.64 12.25
N ASN A 28 -14.39 -14.66 12.85
CA ASN A 28 -13.15 -15.22 12.31
C ASN A 28 -12.86 -14.74 10.88
N HIS A 29 -13.24 -13.47 10.59
CA HIS A 29 -13.10 -12.91 9.25
C HIS A 29 -12.92 -11.39 9.33
N ASP A 30 -11.80 -10.88 8.84
CA ASP A 30 -11.38 -9.48 8.87
C ASP A 30 -12.34 -8.53 8.12
N VAL A 31 -12.53 -8.75 6.83
CA VAL A 31 -13.39 -7.89 6.01
C VAL A 31 -14.85 -7.95 6.45
N LYS A 32 -15.34 -9.12 6.86
CA LYS A 32 -16.69 -9.27 7.40
C LYS A 32 -16.87 -8.46 8.70
N ALA A 33 -15.84 -8.38 9.53
CA ALA A 33 -15.88 -7.55 10.73
C ALA A 33 -16.00 -6.06 10.39
N VAL A 34 -15.28 -5.59 9.38
CA VAL A 34 -15.38 -4.22 8.87
C VAL A 34 -16.78 -3.97 8.28
N GLU A 35 -17.30 -4.91 7.50
CA GLU A 35 -18.67 -4.84 6.96
C GLU A 35 -19.70 -4.66 8.06
N TYR A 36 -19.67 -5.48 9.10
CA TYR A 36 -20.61 -5.37 10.24
C TYR A 36 -20.45 -4.05 10.98
N PHE A 37 -19.23 -3.58 11.18
CA PHE A 37 -18.99 -2.29 11.81
C PHE A 37 -19.61 -1.14 10.99
N ILE A 38 -19.46 -1.13 9.66
CA ILE A 38 -20.07 -0.12 8.79
C ILE A 38 -21.60 -0.26 8.78
N ARG A 39 -22.14 -1.48 8.74
CA ARG A 39 -23.59 -1.73 8.82
C ARG A 39 -24.19 -1.18 10.11
N ASP A 40 -23.51 -1.36 11.24
CA ASP A 40 -23.94 -0.82 12.53
C ASP A 40 -23.94 0.71 12.55
N TYR A 41 -22.99 1.33 11.87
CA TYR A 41 -22.98 2.78 11.70
C TYR A 41 -24.16 3.24 10.83
N PHE A 42 -24.44 2.55 9.72
CA PHE A 42 -25.53 2.89 8.80
C PHE A 42 -26.90 2.73 9.47
N LYS A 43 -27.11 1.72 10.32
CA LYS A 43 -28.36 1.51 11.08
C LYS A 43 -28.74 2.71 11.96
N LYS A 44 -27.78 3.47 12.44
CA LYS A 44 -27.99 4.63 13.32
C LYS A 44 -28.42 5.91 12.57
N ASP A 45 -28.40 5.90 11.24
CA ASP A 45 -28.72 7.08 10.42
C ASP A 45 -29.78 6.72 9.36
N LYS A 46 -30.99 7.31 9.51
CA LYS A 46 -32.14 7.09 8.59
C LYS A 46 -31.78 7.31 7.12
N ASN A 47 -30.87 8.23 6.82
CA ASN A 47 -30.45 8.52 5.43
C ASN A 47 -29.46 7.49 4.89
N LEU A 48 -28.77 6.74 5.73
CA LEU A 48 -27.80 5.73 5.35
C LEU A 48 -28.39 4.31 5.37
N THR A 49 -29.39 4.06 6.22
CA THR A 49 -30.02 2.73 6.37
C THR A 49 -30.47 2.14 5.04
N LYS A 50 -31.02 2.94 4.13
CA LYS A 50 -31.47 2.48 2.80
C LYS A 50 -30.35 1.96 1.91
N TYR A 51 -29.09 2.25 2.21
CA TYR A 51 -27.92 1.79 1.47
C TYR A 51 -27.19 0.62 2.13
N ILE A 52 -27.74 0.08 3.23
CA ILE A 52 -27.05 -0.95 4.02
C ILE A 52 -26.74 -2.22 3.23
N ASN A 53 -27.58 -2.57 2.26
CA ASN A 53 -27.39 -3.75 1.39
C ASN A 53 -26.37 -3.51 0.26
N LEU A 54 -25.94 -2.27 0.07
CA LEU A 54 -24.85 -1.95 -0.88
C LEU A 54 -23.45 -2.09 -0.25
N ILE A 55 -23.39 -2.25 1.09
CA ILE A 55 -22.12 -2.49 1.78
C ILE A 55 -21.62 -3.86 1.38
N HIS A 56 -20.41 -3.92 0.81
CA HIS A 56 -19.78 -5.15 0.30
C HIS A 56 -20.52 -5.83 -0.87
N PHE A 57 -21.41 -5.09 -1.54
CA PHE A 57 -22.21 -5.63 -2.66
C PHE A 57 -21.30 -5.99 -3.85
N GLY A 58 -21.40 -7.23 -4.32
CA GLY A 58 -20.65 -7.73 -5.47
C GLY A 58 -19.15 -7.92 -5.24
N LEU A 59 -18.64 -7.55 -4.09
CA LEU A 59 -17.22 -7.64 -3.74
C LEU A 59 -16.86 -9.03 -3.20
N THR A 60 -15.61 -9.40 -3.40
CA THR A 60 -14.92 -10.39 -2.55
C THR A 60 -14.02 -9.67 -1.55
N SER A 61 -13.61 -10.35 -0.49
CA SER A 61 -12.72 -9.77 0.53
C SER A 61 -11.43 -9.21 -0.06
N GLU A 62 -10.92 -9.88 -1.08
CA GLU A 62 -9.69 -9.47 -1.75
C GLU A 62 -9.82 -8.14 -2.53
N ASP A 63 -11.02 -7.80 -3.02
CA ASP A 63 -11.26 -6.47 -3.62
C ASP A 63 -11.02 -5.33 -2.61
N VAL A 64 -11.19 -5.61 -1.31
CA VAL A 64 -10.92 -4.69 -0.21
C VAL A 64 -9.48 -4.81 0.24
N ASN A 65 -9.00 -6.04 0.49
CA ASN A 65 -7.69 -6.30 1.07
C ASN A 65 -6.56 -5.90 0.11
N SER A 66 -6.64 -6.26 -1.18
CA SER A 66 -5.58 -5.89 -2.15
C SER A 66 -5.37 -4.38 -2.22
N LEU A 67 -6.47 -3.61 -2.27
CA LEU A 67 -6.38 -2.15 -2.29
C LEU A 67 -5.85 -1.58 -0.96
N ALA A 68 -6.30 -2.13 0.17
CA ALA A 68 -5.83 -1.70 1.48
C ALA A 68 -4.33 -1.95 1.65
N TYR A 69 -3.84 -3.15 1.31
CA TYR A 69 -2.42 -3.49 1.35
C TYR A 69 -1.59 -2.62 0.42
N ALA A 70 -2.02 -2.42 -0.84
CA ALA A 70 -1.31 -1.57 -1.77
C ALA A 70 -1.16 -0.13 -1.25
N VAL A 71 -2.22 0.45 -0.69
CA VAL A 71 -2.18 1.80 -0.08
C VAL A 71 -1.26 1.83 1.14
N MET A 72 -1.31 0.81 2.01
CA MET A 72 -0.46 0.74 3.21
C MET A 72 1.02 0.62 2.82
N ILE A 73 1.35 -0.25 1.87
CA ILE A 73 2.72 -0.46 1.39
C ILE A 73 3.25 0.81 0.71
N GLU A 74 2.48 1.44 -0.17
CA GLU A 74 2.88 2.70 -0.81
C GLU A 74 3.19 3.81 0.22
N ASN A 75 2.40 3.89 1.29
CA ASN A 75 2.66 4.86 2.36
C ASN A 75 3.88 4.48 3.20
N GLY A 76 4.06 3.20 3.52
CA GLY A 76 5.26 2.69 4.19
C GLY A 76 6.53 2.94 3.37
N ASN A 77 6.46 2.71 2.07
CA ASN A 77 7.55 2.95 1.12
C ASN A 77 7.98 4.41 1.10
N LYS A 78 7.06 5.36 1.12
CA LYS A 78 7.39 6.79 1.20
C LYS A 78 8.21 7.12 2.46
N ILE A 79 7.87 6.52 3.59
CA ILE A 79 8.60 6.71 4.86
C ILE A 79 9.99 6.09 4.76
N LEU A 80 10.10 4.86 4.24
CA LEU A 80 11.36 4.15 4.05
C LEU A 80 12.30 4.93 3.11
N ILE A 81 11.81 5.33 1.94
CA ILE A 81 12.56 6.12 0.97
C ILE A 81 13.09 7.41 1.60
N LYS A 82 12.26 8.13 2.37
CA LYS A 82 12.67 9.35 3.06
C LYS A 82 13.82 9.08 4.05
N LYS A 83 13.72 8.00 4.83
CA LYS A 83 14.75 7.64 5.83
C LYS A 83 16.06 7.21 5.17
N VAL A 84 16.00 6.36 4.14
CA VAL A 84 17.21 5.91 3.40
C VAL A 84 17.85 7.07 2.65
N SER A 85 17.06 7.95 2.03
CA SER A 85 17.59 9.17 1.38
C SER A 85 18.35 10.07 2.35
N LYS A 86 17.85 10.19 3.59
CA LYS A 86 18.57 10.92 4.66
C LYS A 86 19.90 10.24 5.02
N LEU A 87 19.92 8.91 5.12
CA LEU A 87 21.16 8.15 5.35
C LEU A 87 22.16 8.36 4.21
N ILE A 88 21.74 8.25 2.95
CA ILE A 88 22.57 8.51 1.77
C ILE A 88 23.18 9.91 1.83
N THR A 89 22.39 10.91 2.23
CA THR A 89 22.88 12.29 2.40
C THR A 89 23.98 12.36 3.45
N GLN A 90 23.83 11.70 4.60
CA GLN A 90 24.86 11.66 5.63
C GLN A 90 26.13 10.95 5.17
N LEU A 91 26.00 9.79 4.52
CA LEU A 91 27.14 9.05 3.95
C LEU A 91 27.89 9.90 2.92
N ASN A 92 27.19 10.67 2.10
CA ASN A 92 27.83 11.59 1.15
C ASN A 92 28.61 12.71 1.86
N LYS A 93 28.07 13.28 2.95
CA LYS A 93 28.79 14.28 3.76
C LYS A 93 30.03 13.68 4.40
N MET A 94 29.96 12.47 4.97
CA MET A 94 31.10 11.75 5.55
C MET A 94 32.16 11.45 4.48
N SER A 95 31.72 10.95 3.32
CA SER A 95 32.60 10.69 2.16
C SER A 95 33.38 11.95 1.75
N SER A 96 32.71 13.09 1.65
CA SER A 96 33.34 14.36 1.29
C SER A 96 34.31 14.85 2.38
N LYS A 97 33.92 14.73 3.66
CA LYS A 97 34.74 15.11 4.80
C LYS A 97 36.05 14.33 4.85
N TRP A 98 36.01 13.03 4.57
CA TRP A 98 37.15 12.12 4.72
C TRP A 98 37.78 11.71 3.40
N LYS A 99 37.56 12.46 2.33
CA LYS A 99 38.09 12.18 0.99
C LYS A 99 39.62 12.10 0.91
N ASN A 100 40.34 12.81 1.80
CA ASN A 100 41.80 12.89 1.85
C ASN A 100 42.42 11.98 2.92
N ILE A 101 41.64 11.23 3.69
CA ILE A 101 42.18 10.26 4.65
C ILE A 101 42.57 9.02 3.90
N THR A 102 43.87 8.82 3.72
CA THR A 102 44.44 7.70 2.99
C THR A 102 44.68 6.49 3.89
N PHE A 103 44.56 5.32 3.34
CA PHE A 103 44.94 4.05 3.99
C PHE A 103 45.33 3.02 2.93
N LEU A 104 46.05 1.99 3.37
CA LEU A 104 46.44 0.90 2.50
C LEU A 104 45.27 -0.09 2.36
N SER A 105 44.74 -0.20 1.14
CA SER A 105 43.71 -1.20 0.85
C SER A 105 44.27 -2.62 0.91
N ARG A 106 43.39 -3.60 1.06
CA ARG A 106 43.71 -5.03 1.05
C ARG A 106 42.85 -5.76 0.04
N THR A 107 43.46 -6.71 -0.65
CA THR A 107 42.78 -7.69 -1.49
C THR A 107 43.24 -9.08 -1.06
N HIS A 108 42.34 -10.03 -0.94
CA HIS A 108 42.66 -11.38 -0.45
C HIS A 108 43.43 -11.38 0.90
N GLY A 109 43.20 -10.39 1.75
CA GLY A 109 43.90 -10.22 3.02
C GLY A 109 45.33 -9.63 2.88
N GLN A 110 45.85 -9.42 1.68
CA GLN A 110 47.17 -8.89 1.38
C GLN A 110 47.14 -7.39 1.15
N ALA A 111 48.28 -6.72 1.38
CA ALA A 111 48.45 -5.31 1.07
C ALA A 111 48.26 -5.04 -0.42
N ALA A 112 47.53 -4.01 -0.77
CA ALA A 112 47.24 -3.59 -2.14
C ALA A 112 47.51 -2.09 -2.31
N SER A 113 46.91 -1.47 -3.31
CA SER A 113 47.09 -0.04 -3.58
C SER A 113 46.43 0.85 -2.49
N PRO A 114 46.96 2.05 -2.24
CA PRO A 114 46.31 3.02 -1.37
C PRO A 114 44.91 3.41 -1.86
N SER A 115 44.00 3.67 -0.91
CA SER A 115 42.67 4.18 -1.15
C SER A 115 42.36 5.29 -0.13
N THR A 116 41.13 5.81 -0.10
CA THR A 116 40.71 6.79 0.90
C THR A 116 39.44 6.35 1.62
N LEU A 117 39.33 6.71 2.88
CA LEU A 117 38.14 6.45 3.69
C LEU A 117 36.88 7.04 3.06
N GLY A 118 36.98 8.23 2.49
CA GLY A 118 35.87 8.87 1.79
C GLY A 118 35.38 8.09 0.58
N LYS A 119 36.31 7.46 -0.18
CA LYS A 119 35.94 6.58 -1.31
C LYS A 119 35.19 5.35 -0.84
N GLU A 120 35.64 4.67 0.21
CA GLU A 120 34.99 3.46 0.74
C GLU A 120 33.55 3.76 1.17
N ILE A 121 33.34 4.87 1.89
CA ILE A 121 32.00 5.32 2.29
C ILE A 121 31.15 5.67 1.05
N LYS A 122 31.78 6.26 0.01
CA LYS A 122 31.08 6.63 -1.24
C LYS A 122 30.54 5.40 -1.96
N VAL A 123 31.24 4.27 -1.93
CA VAL A 123 30.77 3.00 -2.50
C VAL A 123 29.45 2.59 -1.86
N ILE A 124 29.36 2.62 -0.52
CA ILE A 124 28.12 2.27 0.21
C ILE A 124 26.99 3.21 -0.17
N SER A 125 27.25 4.53 -0.15
CA SER A 125 26.27 5.54 -0.56
C SER A 125 25.74 5.32 -1.97
N LYS A 126 26.62 5.02 -2.93
CA LYS A 126 26.24 4.76 -4.32
C LYS A 126 25.43 3.48 -4.50
N ARG A 127 25.75 2.43 -3.75
CA ARG A 127 24.98 1.18 -3.75
C ARG A 127 23.55 1.45 -3.24
N LEU A 128 23.41 2.08 -2.06
CA LEU A 128 22.10 2.44 -1.53
C LEU A 128 21.30 3.34 -2.48
N SER A 129 21.98 4.28 -3.17
CA SER A 129 21.29 5.14 -4.15
C SER A 129 20.71 4.34 -5.31
N ARG A 130 21.42 3.31 -5.81
CA ARG A 130 20.88 2.45 -6.88
C ARG A 130 19.68 1.62 -6.42
N GLU A 131 19.79 1.02 -5.24
CA GLU A 131 18.69 0.23 -4.66
C GLU A 131 17.42 1.07 -4.44
N ILE A 132 17.57 2.29 -3.92
CA ILE A 132 16.43 3.19 -3.74
C ILE A 132 15.78 3.59 -5.07
N GLU A 133 16.54 3.80 -6.12
CA GLU A 133 15.96 4.12 -7.44
C GLU A 133 15.19 2.92 -8.03
N THR A 134 15.65 1.70 -7.78
CA THR A 134 14.91 0.47 -8.15
C THR A 134 13.65 0.35 -7.31
N PHE A 135 13.77 0.56 -6.01
CA PHE A 135 12.64 0.47 -5.08
C PHE A 135 11.52 1.49 -5.37
N LYS A 136 11.86 2.70 -5.80
CA LYS A 136 10.88 3.73 -6.20
C LYS A 136 10.04 3.33 -7.42
N LYS A 137 10.49 2.38 -8.22
CA LYS A 137 9.77 1.91 -9.42
C LYS A 137 8.70 0.89 -9.10
N ILE A 138 8.77 0.25 -7.95
CA ILE A 138 7.76 -0.71 -7.49
C ILE A 138 6.45 0.04 -7.28
N LYS A 139 5.37 -0.46 -7.89
CA LYS A 139 4.02 0.10 -7.80
C LYS A 139 3.05 -0.97 -7.33
N GLY A 140 2.32 -0.65 -6.29
CA GLY A 140 1.27 -1.52 -5.80
C GLY A 140 0.17 -1.69 -6.84
N LEU A 141 -0.33 -2.92 -6.96
CA LEU A 141 -1.48 -3.27 -7.77
C LEU A 141 -2.66 -3.62 -6.86
N ALA A 142 -3.87 -3.41 -7.38
CA ALA A 142 -5.08 -3.84 -6.69
C ALA A 142 -6.14 -4.26 -7.70
N LYS A 143 -7.05 -5.12 -7.25
CA LYS A 143 -8.22 -5.53 -8.04
C LYS A 143 -9.51 -5.01 -7.41
N PHE A 144 -10.53 -4.87 -8.24
CA PHE A 144 -11.92 -4.62 -7.86
C PHE A 144 -12.79 -5.24 -8.94
N SER A 145 -13.01 -6.55 -8.87
CA SER A 145 -13.56 -7.34 -9.98
C SER A 145 -14.46 -8.50 -9.53
N GLY A 146 -14.72 -8.61 -8.21
CA GLY A 146 -15.56 -9.65 -7.63
C GLY A 146 -14.85 -11.00 -7.44
N ALA A 147 -15.61 -12.01 -7.07
CA ALA A 147 -15.12 -13.29 -6.56
C ALA A 147 -14.27 -14.10 -7.55
N THR A 148 -14.40 -13.87 -8.85
CA THR A 148 -13.63 -14.59 -9.88
C THR A 148 -12.83 -13.69 -10.80
N GLY A 149 -12.82 -12.37 -10.53
CA GLY A 149 -12.14 -11.40 -11.39
C GLY A 149 -12.91 -10.97 -12.63
N ASN A 150 -14.16 -11.41 -12.79
CA ASN A 150 -14.93 -11.27 -14.06
C ASN A 150 -16.14 -10.33 -13.96
N TYR A 151 -16.32 -9.61 -12.87
CA TYR A 151 -17.41 -8.64 -12.68
C TYR A 151 -18.83 -9.25 -12.78
N HIS A 152 -19.01 -10.56 -12.60
CA HIS A 152 -20.28 -11.24 -12.87
C HIS A 152 -21.44 -10.63 -12.08
N THR A 153 -21.31 -10.50 -10.77
CA THR A 153 -22.37 -9.92 -9.91
C THR A 153 -22.71 -8.49 -10.30
N PHE A 154 -21.72 -7.70 -10.64
CA PHE A 154 -21.93 -6.32 -11.06
C PHE A 154 -22.68 -6.24 -12.39
N ASN A 155 -22.29 -7.05 -13.38
CA ASN A 155 -22.93 -7.11 -14.69
C ASN A 155 -24.37 -7.66 -14.63
N MET A 156 -24.64 -8.58 -13.70
CA MET A 156 -26.01 -9.09 -13.47
C MET A 156 -26.96 -8.01 -12.98
N VAL A 157 -26.46 -7.06 -12.20
CA VAL A 157 -27.28 -5.99 -11.62
C VAL A 157 -27.44 -4.83 -12.60
N ASP A 158 -26.39 -4.44 -13.28
CA ASP A 158 -26.44 -3.36 -14.26
C ASP A 158 -25.36 -3.56 -15.34
N SER A 159 -25.74 -4.17 -16.46
CA SER A 159 -24.87 -4.39 -17.61
C SER A 159 -24.60 -3.13 -18.44
N SER A 160 -25.32 -2.03 -18.20
CA SER A 160 -25.10 -0.76 -18.90
C SER A 160 -23.83 -0.02 -18.40
N ILE A 161 -23.34 -0.38 -17.22
CA ILE A 161 -22.15 0.21 -16.62
C ILE A 161 -20.89 -0.51 -17.11
N ASN A 162 -19.92 0.25 -17.58
CA ASN A 162 -18.58 -0.30 -17.82
C ASN A 162 -17.83 -0.47 -16.48
N TRP A 163 -18.02 -1.64 -15.85
CA TRP A 163 -17.47 -1.93 -14.54
C TRP A 163 -15.94 -1.95 -14.51
N GLN A 164 -15.29 -2.36 -15.59
CA GLN A 164 -13.81 -2.31 -15.68
C GLN A 164 -13.31 -0.85 -15.60
N LYS A 165 -13.98 0.06 -16.31
CA LYS A 165 -13.63 1.48 -16.27
C LYS A 165 -13.96 2.12 -14.91
N ALA A 166 -15.07 1.71 -14.29
CA ALA A 166 -15.46 2.17 -12.96
C ALA A 166 -14.46 1.69 -11.89
N SER A 167 -14.10 0.42 -11.90
CA SER A 167 -13.09 -0.19 -11.04
C SER A 167 -11.73 0.51 -11.18
N LYS A 168 -11.27 0.71 -12.42
CA LYS A 168 -10.02 1.44 -12.68
C LYS A 168 -10.04 2.85 -12.07
N ARG A 169 -11.12 3.60 -12.27
CA ARG A 169 -11.24 4.96 -11.70
C ARG A 169 -11.22 4.93 -10.18
N PHE A 170 -11.91 3.96 -9.58
CA PHE A 170 -11.95 3.80 -8.13
C PHE A 170 -10.55 3.51 -7.56
N ILE A 171 -9.85 2.49 -8.06
CA ILE A 171 -8.51 2.12 -7.60
C ILE A 171 -7.52 3.28 -7.82
N ASN A 172 -7.55 3.90 -8.99
CA ASN A 172 -6.66 5.04 -9.31
C ASN A 172 -6.90 6.26 -8.40
N SER A 173 -8.10 6.42 -7.83
CA SER A 173 -8.39 7.51 -6.88
C SER A 173 -7.58 7.41 -5.58
N PHE A 174 -7.00 6.25 -5.29
CA PHE A 174 -6.07 6.02 -4.17
C PHE A 174 -4.59 6.11 -4.57
N GLY A 175 -4.29 6.43 -5.84
CA GLY A 175 -2.92 6.45 -6.37
C GLY A 175 -2.35 5.07 -6.68
N ILE A 176 -3.20 4.03 -6.67
CA ILE A 176 -2.83 2.64 -6.95
C ILE A 176 -3.19 2.29 -8.40
N GLN A 177 -2.47 1.36 -9.00
CA GLN A 177 -2.77 0.85 -10.34
C GLN A 177 -3.70 -0.37 -10.26
N GLN A 178 -4.61 -0.48 -11.24
CA GLN A 178 -5.46 -1.65 -11.35
C GLN A 178 -4.70 -2.82 -11.97
N ASN A 179 -4.70 -3.99 -11.30
CA ASN A 179 -4.44 -5.25 -11.95
C ASN A 179 -5.70 -5.67 -12.73
N LYS A 180 -5.58 -5.69 -14.05
CA LYS A 180 -6.74 -5.91 -14.94
C LYS A 180 -7.13 -7.37 -15.09
N VAL A 181 -6.17 -8.26 -14.92
CA VAL A 181 -6.34 -9.72 -15.16
C VAL A 181 -6.01 -10.43 -13.86
N THR A 182 -7.06 -10.84 -13.17
CA THR A 182 -6.96 -11.57 -11.90
C THR A 182 -8.06 -12.61 -11.83
N THR A 183 -7.92 -13.55 -10.91
CA THR A 183 -9.01 -14.40 -10.45
C THR A 183 -9.65 -13.80 -9.20
N GLN A 184 -9.87 -14.58 -8.16
CA GLN A 184 -10.32 -14.07 -6.86
C GLN A 184 -9.25 -13.23 -6.18
N ILE A 185 -8.00 -13.66 -6.29
CA ILE A 185 -6.84 -13.09 -5.59
C ILE A 185 -6.05 -12.16 -6.51
N GLU A 186 -5.62 -11.04 -5.97
CA GLU A 186 -4.53 -10.23 -6.52
C GLU A 186 -3.22 -10.91 -6.08
N PRO A 187 -2.29 -11.30 -7.00
CA PRO A 187 -1.17 -12.18 -6.65
C PRO A 187 -0.10 -11.54 -5.76
N HIS A 188 -0.07 -10.21 -5.61
CA HIS A 188 0.90 -9.48 -4.79
C HIS A 188 2.37 -9.74 -5.16
N ASP A 189 2.66 -9.98 -6.42
CA ASP A 189 3.98 -10.29 -6.98
C ASP A 189 4.80 -9.06 -7.41
N TRP A 190 4.31 -7.88 -7.13
CA TRP A 190 4.90 -6.57 -7.40
C TRP A 190 5.82 -6.02 -6.30
#